data_45b0ed5e65b02ab07aa5a63686d7f1f3
#
_entry.id   45b0ed5e65b02ab07aa5a63686d7f1f3
#
_cell.length_a   1.000
_cell.length_b   1.000
_cell.length_c   1.000
_cell.angle_alpha   90.00
_cell.angle_beta   90.00
_cell.angle_gamma   90.00
#
_symmetry.space_group_name_H-M   'P 1'
#
loop_
_entity.id
_entity.type
_entity.pdbx_description
1 polymer ?
#
loop_
_entity_poly.entity_id
_entity_poly.type
_entity_poly.pdbx_seq_one_letter_code
_entity_poly.pdbx_strand_id
1 'polypeptide(L)'
;MRDLTGLRVGRLTVISFAEKRNGHSYWKCKCDCGNYKIILGTSLTCKNPVKSCGCLRKETAAKQLREWKKKEYEQTGHANNFKDLTGKHIKTFDVLELSYVKNGRAYWKCKCTKCGIESIIDTNRLLNSNYVLCKTCSRHKPKTDYTGKKITGYTVIKYAGNGKWTVRCNNCGKEKRVLSVKIKRDTVPACSCQKTHKTRIDITGNRYGSLVAKEFVGVKNTSYLWRFECDCGNKNYIAERSNVVAGQTTRCNLCADITHRGSKAELEILEYIKSLDKDLVIEQHSRDVLCGKEIDIYIPPIKLGIEYNGSAFHATLNNVYENKYKKYHMDKFCLAKEKGIHLINIFDVDWEEKGEKIKKYLKDIICNQKVIYARKCKLEKITWEMYKEFCNKYHFQGASLKSITTYMYGLYYEKELISVMGFGTPRFVKKNSEMYELHRYCVKSGYVVVGGAEKLQKHFIRECSPKVIRSYSDNDFFTGNIYPRLGYKFDSMSEQYYWYKDEKQLKRESCQVRKLKELYPEIYKDALDNEVNNIEDYIMTHLGAKKVYRAGNTKWIWKQ
;
A
#
# COMPACT_ATOMS: atom_id res chain seq x y z
N MET A 1 3.86 14.17 12.35
CA MET A 1 2.88 13.78 13.40
C MET A 1 2.64 15.02 14.24
N ARG A 2 1.39 15.44 14.45
CA ARG A 2 1.09 16.59 15.33
C ARG A 2 1.31 16.12 16.76
N ASP A 3 2.17 16.82 17.52
CA ASP A 3 2.34 16.57 18.94
C ASP A 3 1.09 17.03 19.69
N LEU A 4 0.53 16.15 20.52
CA LEU A 4 -0.64 16.43 21.34
C LEU A 4 -0.28 16.54 22.83
N THR A 5 0.99 16.49 23.21
CA THR A 5 1.44 16.58 24.59
C THR A 5 0.97 17.91 25.20
N GLY A 6 0.41 17.84 26.40
CA GLY A 6 -0.18 19.01 27.09
C GLY A 6 -1.63 19.31 26.67
N LEU A 7 -2.17 18.72 25.60
CA LEU A 7 -3.57 18.93 25.19
C LEU A 7 -4.52 18.47 26.30
N ARG A 8 -5.43 19.36 26.70
CA ARG A 8 -6.51 19.03 27.64
C ARG A 8 -7.84 18.83 26.92
N VAL A 9 -8.47 17.67 27.16
CA VAL A 9 -9.77 17.31 26.57
C VAL A 9 -10.70 16.80 27.65
N GLY A 10 -11.60 17.65 28.11
CA GLY A 10 -12.45 17.36 29.25
C GLY A 10 -11.61 17.12 30.53
N ARG A 11 -11.72 15.92 31.10
CA ARG A 11 -10.95 15.49 32.28
C ARG A 11 -9.62 14.81 31.93
N LEU A 12 -9.23 14.78 30.68
CA LEU A 12 -8.01 14.14 30.22
C LEU A 12 -6.94 15.17 29.86
N THR A 13 -5.73 14.98 30.35
CA THR A 13 -4.54 15.71 29.93
C THR A 13 -3.58 14.73 29.24
N VAL A 14 -3.16 15.05 28.04
CA VAL A 14 -2.21 14.22 27.28
C VAL A 14 -0.81 14.40 27.87
N ILE A 15 -0.21 13.31 28.34
CA ILE A 15 1.10 13.34 29.03
C ILE A 15 2.24 13.08 28.05
N SER A 16 2.10 12.07 27.21
CA SER A 16 3.17 11.68 26.26
C SER A 16 2.60 10.85 25.12
N PHE A 17 3.34 10.78 24.04
CA PHE A 17 3.12 9.75 23.01
C PHE A 17 3.32 8.36 23.61
N ALA A 18 2.42 7.43 23.32
CA ALA A 18 2.51 6.05 23.81
C ALA A 18 3.06 5.10 22.75
N GLU A 19 2.41 5.03 21.60
CA GLU A 19 2.79 4.10 20.54
C GLU A 19 2.08 4.43 19.21
N LYS A 20 2.54 3.79 18.12
CA LYS A 20 1.87 3.81 16.82
C LYS A 20 1.42 2.39 16.47
N ARG A 21 0.10 2.18 16.24
CA ARG A 21 -0.49 0.90 15.81
C ARG A 21 -1.29 1.11 14.52
N ASN A 22 -1.07 0.28 13.51
CA ASN A 22 -1.80 0.31 12.23
C ASN A 22 -1.86 1.72 11.61
N GLY A 23 -0.75 2.46 11.65
CA GLY A 23 -0.68 3.82 11.12
C GLY A 23 -1.24 4.92 12.03
N HIS A 24 -1.89 4.58 13.13
CA HIS A 24 -2.52 5.52 14.07
C HIS A 24 -1.67 5.78 15.31
N SER A 25 -1.62 7.04 15.75
CA SER A 25 -0.89 7.48 16.95
C SER A 25 -1.75 7.36 18.19
N TYR A 26 -1.23 6.72 19.23
CA TYR A 26 -1.87 6.58 20.54
C TYR A 26 -1.12 7.40 21.58
N TRP A 27 -1.87 8.01 22.51
CA TRP A 27 -1.36 8.95 23.49
C TRP A 27 -1.71 8.51 24.90
N LYS A 28 -0.74 8.59 25.82
CA LYS A 28 -0.97 8.35 27.24
C LYS A 28 -1.57 9.60 27.87
N CYS A 29 -2.78 9.46 28.38
CA CYS A 29 -3.53 10.55 29.01
C CYS A 29 -3.74 10.27 30.49
N LYS A 30 -3.60 11.32 31.32
CA LYS A 30 -3.95 11.32 32.75
C LYS A 30 -5.34 11.94 32.90
N CYS A 31 -6.20 11.28 33.63
CA CYS A 31 -7.54 11.80 33.97
C CYS A 31 -7.53 12.49 35.33
N ASP A 32 -8.37 13.51 35.53
CA ASP A 32 -8.51 14.20 36.82
C ASP A 32 -8.87 13.25 37.97
N CYS A 33 -9.43 12.07 37.68
CA CYS A 33 -9.68 11.03 38.70
C CYS A 33 -8.44 10.23 39.10
N GLY A 34 -7.23 10.61 38.62
CA GLY A 34 -5.97 9.95 38.93
C GLY A 34 -5.59 8.81 37.97
N ASN A 35 -6.52 8.24 37.20
CA ASN A 35 -6.27 7.12 36.31
C ASN A 35 -5.59 7.52 35.00
N TYR A 36 -4.74 6.62 34.46
CA TYR A 36 -4.14 6.78 33.15
C TYR A 36 -4.88 5.94 32.11
N LYS A 37 -4.93 6.43 30.86
CA LYS A 37 -5.50 5.70 29.73
C LYS A 37 -4.73 6.02 28.45
N ILE A 38 -4.51 5.01 27.61
CA ILE A 38 -3.96 5.18 26.27
C ILE A 38 -5.13 5.37 25.29
N ILE A 39 -5.12 6.49 24.55
CA ILE A 39 -6.22 6.90 23.69
C ILE A 39 -5.67 7.24 22.30
N LEU A 40 -6.42 6.87 21.27
CA LEU A 40 -6.13 7.18 19.88
C LEU A 40 -6.15 8.71 19.64
N GLY A 41 -5.14 9.26 18.99
CA GLY A 41 -4.99 10.70 18.77
C GLY A 41 -6.19 11.35 18.06
N THR A 42 -6.76 10.69 17.06
CA THR A 42 -7.98 11.18 16.39
C THR A 42 -9.20 11.22 17.31
N SER A 43 -9.28 10.33 18.31
CA SER A 43 -10.35 10.35 19.32
C SER A 43 -10.22 11.47 20.35
N LEU A 44 -9.07 12.14 20.41
CA LEU A 44 -8.83 13.31 21.25
C LEU A 44 -9.12 14.63 20.50
N THR A 45 -9.04 14.60 19.16
CA THR A 45 -9.12 15.80 18.31
C THR A 45 -10.35 15.85 17.39
N CYS A 46 -11.23 14.84 17.45
CA CYS A 46 -12.47 14.81 16.66
C CYS A 46 -13.55 15.76 17.22
N LYS A 47 -14.61 15.99 16.46
CA LYS A 47 -15.75 16.87 16.83
C LYS A 47 -16.40 16.46 18.16
N ASN A 48 -16.41 15.16 18.51
CA ASN A 48 -16.90 14.61 19.78
C ASN A 48 -15.79 13.80 20.47
N PRO A 49 -14.83 14.46 21.15
CA PRO A 49 -13.68 13.79 21.70
C PRO A 49 -13.98 12.98 22.96
N VAL A 50 -13.10 12.02 23.26
CA VAL A 50 -13.14 11.26 24.52
C VAL A 50 -12.75 12.20 25.68
N LYS A 51 -13.69 12.45 26.62
CA LYS A 51 -13.55 13.48 27.68
C LYS A 51 -13.09 12.94 29.05
N SER A 52 -12.97 11.61 29.24
CA SER A 52 -12.52 11.00 30.50
C SER A 52 -11.96 9.59 30.29
N CYS A 53 -11.32 9.00 31.30
CA CYS A 53 -10.88 7.60 31.30
C CYS A 53 -12.05 6.58 31.33
N GLY A 54 -13.27 7.06 31.53
CA GLY A 54 -14.50 6.30 31.78
C GLY A 54 -15.18 6.66 33.11
N CYS A 55 -14.52 7.43 33.98
CA CYS A 55 -15.07 7.87 35.29
C CYS A 55 -16.35 8.68 35.12
N LEU A 56 -16.41 9.57 34.12
CA LEU A 56 -17.60 10.39 33.84
C LEU A 56 -18.86 9.52 33.60
N ARG A 57 -18.68 8.41 32.88
CA ARG A 57 -19.78 7.47 32.60
C ARG A 57 -20.27 6.76 33.87
N LYS A 58 -19.36 6.44 34.81
CA LYS A 58 -19.73 5.86 36.12
C LYS A 58 -20.50 6.84 36.99
N GLU A 59 -20.06 8.10 37.05
CA GLU A 59 -20.73 9.15 37.79
C GLU A 59 -22.12 9.46 37.24
N THR A 60 -22.25 9.52 35.91
CA THR A 60 -23.54 9.73 35.22
C THR A 60 -24.52 8.59 35.51
N ALA A 61 -24.05 7.34 35.49
CA ALA A 61 -24.87 6.17 35.80
C ALA A 61 -25.38 6.21 37.27
N ALA A 62 -24.51 6.56 38.22
CA ALA A 62 -24.88 6.70 39.62
C ALA A 62 -25.88 7.84 39.87
N LYS A 63 -25.71 8.98 39.17
CA LYS A 63 -26.63 10.11 39.25
C LYS A 63 -28.00 9.76 38.67
N GLN A 64 -28.04 9.13 37.47
CA GLN A 64 -29.29 8.67 36.84
C GLN A 64 -30.06 7.70 37.73
N LEU A 65 -29.36 6.81 38.45
CA LEU A 65 -29.99 5.89 39.37
C LEU A 65 -30.64 6.61 40.58
N ARG A 66 -29.94 7.61 41.16
CA ARG A 66 -30.48 8.41 42.25
C ARG A 66 -31.70 9.22 41.81
N GLU A 67 -31.65 9.83 40.64
CA GLU A 67 -32.76 10.59 40.04
C GLU A 67 -33.95 9.69 39.71
N TRP A 68 -33.71 8.47 39.20
CA TRP A 68 -34.76 7.50 38.93
C TRP A 68 -35.44 7.03 40.21
N LYS A 69 -34.68 6.68 41.27
CA LYS A 69 -35.22 6.32 42.57
C LYS A 69 -36.08 7.44 43.17
N LYS A 70 -35.67 8.70 43.01
CA LYS A 70 -36.41 9.85 43.50
C LYS A 70 -37.73 10.03 42.74
N LYS A 71 -37.72 9.96 41.42
CA LYS A 71 -38.92 10.05 40.57
C LYS A 71 -39.90 8.91 40.80
N GLU A 72 -39.45 7.70 41.03
CA GLU A 72 -40.30 6.55 41.27
C GLU A 72 -40.97 6.61 42.64
N TYR A 73 -40.24 7.10 43.64
CA TYR A 73 -40.81 7.38 44.96
C TYR A 73 -41.86 8.50 44.93
N GLU A 74 -41.63 9.54 44.15
CA GLU A 74 -42.57 10.66 43.97
C GLU A 74 -43.85 10.25 43.18
N GLN A 75 -43.77 9.24 42.31
CA GLN A 75 -44.90 8.79 41.47
C GLN A 75 -45.73 7.66 42.09
N THR A 76 -45.11 6.76 42.88
CA THR A 76 -45.77 5.52 43.29
C THR A 76 -45.95 5.39 44.81
N GLY A 77 -45.33 6.23 45.61
CA GLY A 77 -45.39 6.16 47.09
C GLY A 77 -44.77 4.88 47.67
N HIS A 78 -44.29 3.97 46.85
CA HIS A 78 -43.64 2.73 47.23
C HIS A 78 -42.23 2.65 46.61
N ALA A 79 -41.20 2.46 47.45
CA ALA A 79 -39.86 2.12 46.97
C ALA A 79 -39.90 0.73 46.35
N ASN A 80 -39.93 0.66 45.01
CA ASN A 80 -39.80 -0.61 44.33
C ASN A 80 -38.46 -1.25 44.69
N ASN A 81 -38.44 -2.59 44.82
CA ASN A 81 -37.35 -3.44 45.28
C ASN A 81 -36.06 -3.34 44.44
N PHE A 82 -35.48 -2.14 44.32
CA PHE A 82 -34.15 -2.05 43.78
C PHE A 82 -33.16 -2.70 44.76
N LYS A 83 -32.73 -3.87 44.42
CA LYS A 83 -31.74 -4.61 45.18
C LYS A 83 -30.36 -4.27 44.64
N ASP A 84 -29.56 -3.57 45.44
CA ASP A 84 -28.15 -3.39 45.08
C ASP A 84 -27.44 -4.77 45.11
N LEU A 85 -26.87 -5.12 43.98
CA LEU A 85 -26.16 -6.41 43.80
C LEU A 85 -24.66 -6.23 43.84
N THR A 86 -24.12 -5.04 44.02
CA THR A 86 -22.68 -4.77 44.07
C THR A 86 -21.99 -5.61 45.14
N GLY A 87 -20.89 -6.23 44.79
CA GLY A 87 -20.12 -7.12 45.71
C GLY A 87 -20.71 -8.50 45.94
N LYS A 88 -21.90 -8.79 45.41
CA LYS A 88 -22.54 -10.11 45.61
C LYS A 88 -22.02 -11.13 44.63
N HIS A 89 -21.82 -12.33 45.16
CA HIS A 89 -21.59 -13.54 44.32
C HIS A 89 -22.96 -14.12 43.96
N ILE A 90 -23.29 -14.17 42.70
CA ILE A 90 -24.54 -14.73 42.17
C ILE A 90 -24.24 -15.84 41.20
N LYS A 91 -24.43 -17.08 41.61
CA LYS A 91 -24.14 -18.30 40.84
C LYS A 91 -22.66 -18.37 40.43
N THR A 92 -22.33 -18.10 39.18
CA THR A 92 -20.96 -18.10 38.65
C THR A 92 -20.48 -16.68 38.29
N PHE A 93 -21.08 -15.66 38.89
CA PHE A 93 -20.75 -14.28 38.64
C PHE A 93 -20.48 -13.51 39.93
N ASP A 94 -19.33 -12.84 39.98
CA ASP A 94 -19.08 -11.79 40.95
C ASP A 94 -19.58 -10.46 40.36
N VAL A 95 -20.52 -9.80 41.02
CA VAL A 95 -21.06 -8.53 40.61
C VAL A 95 -20.15 -7.43 41.13
N LEU A 96 -19.44 -6.77 40.20
CA LEU A 96 -18.41 -5.79 40.55
C LEU A 96 -18.99 -4.42 40.85
N GLU A 97 -19.83 -3.90 39.95
CA GLU A 97 -20.40 -2.55 40.05
C GLU A 97 -21.65 -2.39 39.17
N LEU A 98 -22.47 -1.39 39.47
CA LEU A 98 -23.55 -0.95 38.59
C LEU A 98 -22.95 -0.25 37.37
N SER A 99 -23.26 -0.76 36.18
CA SER A 99 -22.76 -0.18 34.93
C SER A 99 -23.62 0.99 34.43
N TYR A 100 -24.93 0.77 34.30
CA TYR A 100 -25.92 1.79 33.92
C TYR A 100 -27.35 1.28 34.20
N VAL A 101 -28.30 2.21 34.13
CA VAL A 101 -29.74 1.91 34.11
C VAL A 101 -30.31 2.33 32.76
N LYS A 102 -31.13 1.48 32.14
CA LYS A 102 -31.82 1.73 30.88
C LYS A 102 -33.24 1.14 30.91
N ASN A 103 -34.22 1.95 30.59
CA ASN A 103 -35.65 1.57 30.58
C ASN A 103 -36.08 0.91 31.92
N GLY A 104 -35.74 1.52 33.08
CA GLY A 104 -36.07 1.04 34.40
C GLY A 104 -35.31 -0.26 34.83
N ARG A 105 -34.36 -0.77 34.05
CA ARG A 105 -33.58 -1.96 34.36
C ARG A 105 -32.15 -1.59 34.70
N ALA A 106 -31.61 -2.17 35.77
CA ALA A 106 -30.21 -2.03 36.14
C ALA A 106 -29.35 -3.07 35.43
N TYR A 107 -28.21 -2.64 34.90
CA TYR A 107 -27.21 -3.42 34.23
C TYR A 107 -25.92 -3.44 35.04
N TRP A 108 -25.43 -4.61 35.35
CA TRP A 108 -24.33 -4.84 36.26
C TRP A 108 -23.08 -5.32 35.51
N LYS A 109 -21.93 -4.80 35.88
CA LYS A 109 -20.64 -5.33 35.43
C LYS A 109 -20.31 -6.54 36.31
N CYS A 110 -20.21 -7.69 35.68
CA CYS A 110 -20.03 -8.97 36.37
C CYS A 110 -18.80 -9.68 35.82
N LYS A 111 -18.03 -10.34 36.71
CA LYS A 111 -16.90 -11.19 36.35
C LYS A 111 -17.33 -12.64 36.50
N CYS A 112 -17.11 -13.45 35.46
CA CYS A 112 -17.40 -14.88 35.55
C CYS A 112 -16.29 -15.59 36.30
N THR A 113 -16.64 -16.32 37.40
CA THR A 113 -15.68 -17.04 38.23
C THR A 113 -15.04 -18.25 37.52
N LYS A 114 -15.67 -18.78 36.44
CA LYS A 114 -15.14 -19.94 35.69
C LYS A 114 -14.13 -19.56 34.63
N CYS A 115 -14.24 -18.38 34.01
CA CYS A 115 -13.36 -17.99 32.90
C CYS A 115 -12.72 -16.59 33.06
N GLY A 116 -13.02 -15.89 34.17
CA GLY A 116 -12.47 -14.55 34.45
C GLY A 116 -12.98 -13.42 33.57
N ILE A 117 -13.79 -13.71 32.54
CA ILE A 117 -14.26 -12.67 31.58
C ILE A 117 -15.30 -11.77 32.22
N GLU A 118 -15.13 -10.46 32.05
CA GLU A 118 -16.09 -9.45 32.48
C GLU A 118 -17.17 -9.22 31.42
N SER A 119 -18.41 -9.08 31.86
CA SER A 119 -19.57 -8.85 31.00
C SER A 119 -20.63 -7.99 31.70
N ILE A 120 -21.43 -7.28 30.91
CA ILE A 120 -22.54 -6.49 31.44
C ILE A 120 -23.82 -7.32 31.34
N ILE A 121 -24.49 -7.53 32.48
CA ILE A 121 -25.67 -8.40 32.61
C ILE A 121 -26.78 -7.62 33.32
N ASP A 122 -28.00 -7.72 32.85
CA ASP A 122 -29.17 -7.09 33.51
C ASP A 122 -29.63 -7.89 34.74
N THR A 123 -30.27 -7.21 35.70
CA THR A 123 -30.73 -7.80 36.95
C THR A 123 -31.58 -9.05 36.77
N ASN A 124 -32.55 -8.99 35.84
CA ASN A 124 -33.45 -10.13 35.63
C ASN A 124 -32.71 -11.36 35.16
N ARG A 125 -31.71 -11.18 34.31
CA ARG A 125 -30.85 -12.23 33.78
C ARG A 125 -29.94 -12.85 34.85
N LEU A 126 -29.40 -12.04 35.75
CA LEU A 126 -28.59 -12.48 36.89
C LEU A 126 -29.40 -13.33 37.84
N LEU A 127 -30.62 -12.91 38.11
CA LEU A 127 -31.50 -13.60 39.08
C LEU A 127 -32.24 -14.80 38.48
N ASN A 128 -32.37 -14.88 37.15
CA ASN A 128 -33.06 -15.98 36.46
C ASN A 128 -32.36 -17.30 36.69
N SER A 129 -33.11 -18.33 37.14
CA SER A 129 -32.60 -19.69 37.45
C SER A 129 -31.87 -20.36 36.30
N ASN A 130 -32.26 -20.06 35.04
CA ASN A 130 -31.68 -20.69 33.84
C ASN A 130 -30.37 -20.03 33.37
N TYR A 131 -29.99 -18.87 33.91
CA TYR A 131 -28.76 -18.15 33.51
C TYR A 131 -27.62 -18.43 34.48
N VAL A 132 -26.97 -19.60 34.35
CA VAL A 132 -25.92 -20.07 35.27
C VAL A 132 -24.50 -19.86 34.75
N LEU A 133 -24.32 -19.62 33.45
CA LEU A 133 -23.00 -19.48 32.79
C LEU A 133 -22.94 -18.26 31.92
N CYS A 134 -21.78 -17.60 31.84
CA CYS A 134 -21.53 -16.52 30.89
C CYS A 134 -21.63 -17.03 29.45
N LYS A 135 -21.80 -16.09 28.48
CA LYS A 135 -21.90 -16.46 27.05
C LYS A 135 -20.70 -17.32 26.57
N THR A 136 -19.51 -17.04 27.09
CA THR A 136 -18.29 -17.77 26.74
C THR A 136 -18.34 -19.18 27.31
N CYS A 137 -18.61 -19.35 28.61
CA CYS A 137 -18.72 -20.64 29.26
C CYS A 137 -19.89 -21.46 28.74
N SER A 138 -21.04 -20.84 28.39
CA SER A 138 -22.18 -21.58 27.83
C SER A 138 -21.91 -22.11 26.43
N ARG A 139 -21.09 -21.43 25.63
CA ARG A 139 -20.65 -21.90 24.31
C ARG A 139 -19.63 -23.05 24.41
N HIS A 140 -18.98 -23.25 25.56
CA HIS A 140 -17.93 -24.24 25.77
C HIS A 140 -18.43 -25.57 26.34
N LYS A 141 -19.70 -25.70 26.76
CA LYS A 141 -20.24 -27.00 27.11
C LYS A 141 -20.83 -27.71 25.89
N PRO A 142 -20.39 -28.93 25.58
CA PRO A 142 -21.06 -29.74 24.57
C PRO A 142 -22.46 -30.15 25.08
N LYS A 143 -23.44 -30.12 24.15
CA LYS A 143 -24.80 -30.64 24.45
C LYS A 143 -24.80 -32.14 24.73
N THR A 144 -23.81 -32.88 24.22
CA THR A 144 -23.62 -34.32 24.38
C THR A 144 -22.14 -34.56 24.63
N ASP A 145 -21.80 -35.32 25.64
CA ASP A 145 -20.42 -35.73 25.90
C ASP A 145 -20.08 -36.95 25.05
N TYR A 146 -19.02 -36.86 24.29
CA TYR A 146 -18.48 -37.93 23.45
C TYR A 146 -17.15 -38.47 23.97
N THR A 147 -16.70 -38.09 25.17
CA THR A 147 -15.42 -38.55 25.74
C THR A 147 -15.41 -40.07 25.84
N GLY A 148 -14.34 -40.70 25.36
CA GLY A 148 -14.21 -42.16 25.33
C GLY A 148 -14.94 -42.88 24.19
N LYS A 149 -15.80 -42.16 23.42
CA LYS A 149 -16.50 -42.78 22.29
C LYS A 149 -15.52 -43.26 21.23
N LYS A 150 -15.60 -44.52 20.87
CA LYS A 150 -14.90 -45.09 19.71
C LYS A 150 -15.69 -44.82 18.45
N ILE A 151 -15.02 -44.31 17.43
CA ILE A 151 -15.53 -44.06 16.10
C ILE A 151 -14.57 -44.67 15.07
N THR A 152 -14.98 -44.78 13.81
CA THR A 152 -14.15 -45.45 12.80
C THR A 152 -12.74 -44.85 12.72
N GLY A 153 -11.76 -45.63 13.20
CA GLY A 153 -10.33 -45.28 13.21
C GLY A 153 -9.86 -44.31 14.30
N TYR A 154 -10.76 -43.86 15.22
CA TYR A 154 -10.40 -42.91 16.28
C TYR A 154 -11.11 -43.16 17.59
N THR A 155 -10.47 -42.70 18.69
CA THR A 155 -11.08 -42.56 20.00
C THR A 155 -11.21 -41.09 20.37
N VAL A 156 -12.38 -40.68 20.85
CA VAL A 156 -12.63 -39.31 21.29
C VAL A 156 -12.02 -39.07 22.66
N ILE A 157 -11.11 -38.10 22.78
CA ILE A 157 -10.33 -37.86 24.01
C ILE A 157 -10.99 -36.81 24.89
N LYS A 158 -11.25 -35.62 24.37
CA LYS A 158 -11.78 -34.48 25.14
C LYS A 158 -12.44 -33.42 24.28
N TYR A 159 -13.31 -32.65 24.90
CA TYR A 159 -13.90 -31.47 24.25
C TYR A 159 -12.85 -30.37 24.08
N ALA A 160 -12.73 -29.82 22.88
CA ALA A 160 -11.74 -28.79 22.51
C ALA A 160 -12.34 -27.38 22.32
N GLY A 161 -13.63 -27.20 22.69
CA GLY A 161 -14.34 -25.94 22.57
C GLY A 161 -14.98 -25.72 21.18
N ASN A 162 -15.92 -24.76 21.10
CA ASN A 162 -16.59 -24.36 19.85
C ASN A 162 -17.18 -25.51 19.03
N GLY A 163 -17.80 -26.50 19.70
CA GLY A 163 -18.39 -27.68 19.05
C GLY A 163 -17.37 -28.67 18.46
N LYS A 164 -16.08 -28.52 18.79
CA LYS A 164 -15.00 -29.41 18.33
C LYS A 164 -14.53 -30.33 19.45
N TRP A 165 -14.05 -31.51 19.08
CA TRP A 165 -13.50 -32.53 19.95
C TRP A 165 -12.12 -32.95 19.48
N THR A 166 -11.23 -33.24 20.41
CA THR A 166 -9.95 -33.87 20.11
C THR A 166 -10.19 -35.38 20.00
N VAL A 167 -9.80 -35.95 18.87
CA VAL A 167 -9.83 -37.38 18.60
C VAL A 167 -8.42 -37.89 18.38
N ARG A 168 -8.11 -39.09 18.88
CA ARG A 168 -6.82 -39.77 18.72
C ARG A 168 -6.96 -40.93 17.76
N CYS A 169 -6.07 -41.00 16.78
CA CYS A 169 -6.04 -42.11 15.83
C CYS A 169 -5.62 -43.41 16.53
N ASN A 170 -6.41 -44.46 16.35
CA ASN A 170 -6.16 -45.77 17.03
C ASN A 170 -4.92 -46.48 16.45
N ASN A 171 -4.45 -46.10 15.24
CA ASN A 171 -3.32 -46.75 14.60
C ASN A 171 -1.97 -46.05 14.87
N CYS A 172 -1.92 -44.69 14.81
CA CYS A 172 -0.66 -43.97 14.94
C CYS A 172 -0.61 -42.99 16.13
N GLY A 173 -1.65 -42.94 16.98
CA GLY A 173 -1.71 -42.08 18.15
C GLY A 173 -1.86 -40.57 17.88
N LYS A 174 -1.77 -40.09 16.63
CA LYS A 174 -1.90 -38.67 16.28
C LYS A 174 -3.28 -38.14 16.66
N GLU A 175 -3.28 -36.93 17.24
CA GLU A 175 -4.51 -36.24 17.63
C GLU A 175 -4.89 -35.19 16.60
N LYS A 176 -6.19 -35.00 16.38
CA LYS A 176 -6.76 -33.93 15.59
C LYS A 176 -8.07 -33.41 16.16
N ARG A 177 -8.47 -32.18 15.80
CA ARG A 177 -9.75 -31.58 16.21
C ARG A 177 -10.81 -31.77 15.14
N VAL A 178 -11.97 -32.29 15.52
CA VAL A 178 -13.11 -32.56 14.63
C VAL A 178 -14.40 -31.97 15.19
N LEU A 179 -15.36 -31.65 14.33
CA LEU A 179 -16.67 -31.14 14.74
C LEU A 179 -17.53 -32.24 15.34
N SER A 180 -18.35 -31.92 16.35
CA SER A 180 -19.31 -32.84 16.99
C SER A 180 -20.21 -33.57 15.98
N VAL A 181 -20.65 -32.89 14.93
CA VAL A 181 -21.50 -33.48 13.88
C VAL A 181 -20.81 -34.63 13.15
N LYS A 182 -19.49 -34.55 12.94
CA LYS A 182 -18.72 -35.63 12.31
C LYS A 182 -18.57 -36.84 13.21
N ILE A 183 -18.45 -36.61 14.53
CA ILE A 183 -18.43 -37.69 15.55
C ILE A 183 -19.80 -38.37 15.64
N LYS A 184 -20.88 -37.58 15.64
CA LYS A 184 -22.25 -38.11 15.70
C LYS A 184 -22.57 -38.99 14.47
N ARG A 185 -22.13 -38.58 13.27
CA ARG A 185 -22.39 -39.29 12.02
C ARG A 185 -21.33 -40.31 11.65
N ASP A 186 -20.27 -40.46 12.46
CA ASP A 186 -19.08 -41.28 12.18
C ASP A 186 -18.44 -41.01 10.79
N THR A 187 -18.42 -39.73 10.42
CA THR A 187 -17.86 -39.26 9.13
C THR A 187 -16.52 -38.55 9.31
N VAL A 188 -15.77 -38.92 10.33
CA VAL A 188 -14.42 -38.37 10.55
C VAL A 188 -13.49 -38.91 9.45
N PRO A 189 -12.85 -38.02 8.65
CA PRO A 189 -11.96 -38.46 7.58
C PRO A 189 -10.85 -39.35 8.13
N ALA A 190 -10.48 -40.39 7.41
CA ALA A 190 -9.41 -41.30 7.78
C ALA A 190 -8.10 -40.55 8.11
N CYS A 191 -7.32 -41.09 9.07
CA CYS A 191 -6.01 -40.56 9.37
C CYS A 191 -5.08 -40.69 8.14
N SER A 192 -4.13 -39.78 8.02
CA SER A 192 -3.10 -39.89 6.97
C SER A 192 -2.34 -41.23 7.01
N CYS A 193 -2.23 -41.87 8.21
CA CYS A 193 -1.60 -43.18 8.36
C CYS A 193 -2.46 -44.34 7.82
N GLN A 194 -3.77 -44.11 7.63
CA GLN A 194 -4.72 -45.13 7.11
C GLN A 194 -5.11 -44.87 5.64
N LYS A 195 -4.70 -43.76 5.07
CA LYS A 195 -4.84 -43.55 3.64
C LYS A 195 -3.88 -44.52 2.96
N THR A 196 -4.44 -45.58 2.42
CA THR A 196 -3.73 -46.45 1.49
C THR A 196 -3.15 -45.56 0.41
N HIS A 197 -1.83 -45.46 0.34
CA HIS A 197 -1.13 -44.77 -0.74
C HIS A 197 -1.54 -45.49 -2.03
N LYS A 198 -2.46 -44.93 -2.81
CA LYS A 198 -2.52 -45.26 -4.23
C LYS A 198 -1.09 -45.13 -4.72
N THR A 199 -0.56 -46.25 -5.18
CA THR A 199 0.84 -46.49 -5.57
C THR A 199 1.66 -45.23 -5.79
N ARG A 200 2.54 -44.96 -4.83
CA ARG A 200 3.57 -43.92 -4.98
C ARG A 200 4.39 -44.27 -6.21
N ILE A 201 4.23 -43.54 -7.27
CA ILE A 201 5.11 -43.70 -8.44
C ILE A 201 6.47 -43.17 -8.00
N ASP A 202 7.44 -44.03 -7.94
CA ASP A 202 8.83 -43.67 -7.67
C ASP A 202 9.40 -42.95 -8.90
N ILE A 203 9.98 -41.79 -8.66
CA ILE A 203 10.59 -40.95 -9.71
C ILE A 203 12.08 -40.77 -9.46
N THR A 204 12.68 -41.53 -8.52
CA THR A 204 14.10 -41.44 -8.20
C THR A 204 14.95 -41.69 -9.48
N GLY A 205 15.95 -40.84 -9.70
CA GLY A 205 16.81 -40.87 -10.87
C GLY A 205 16.24 -40.17 -12.11
N ASN A 206 14.91 -39.90 -12.16
CA ASN A 206 14.33 -39.26 -13.32
C ASN A 206 14.72 -37.78 -13.39
N ARG A 207 14.98 -37.31 -14.61
CA ARG A 207 15.32 -35.92 -14.91
C ARG A 207 14.08 -35.15 -15.39
N TYR A 208 13.92 -33.92 -14.88
CA TYR A 208 12.87 -33.00 -15.25
C TYR A 208 13.48 -31.59 -15.45
N GLY A 209 13.80 -31.25 -16.66
CA GLY A 209 14.59 -30.04 -16.95
C GLY A 209 15.97 -30.09 -16.28
N SER A 210 16.29 -29.10 -15.47
CA SER A 210 17.54 -29.05 -14.69
C SER A 210 17.46 -29.81 -13.35
N LEU A 211 16.36 -30.50 -13.05
CA LEU A 211 16.16 -31.21 -11.79
C LEU A 211 16.30 -32.74 -11.98
N VAL A 212 17.06 -33.38 -11.09
CA VAL A 212 17.13 -34.84 -10.97
C VAL A 212 16.53 -35.25 -9.64
N ALA A 213 15.51 -36.11 -9.67
CA ALA A 213 14.86 -36.60 -8.45
C ALA A 213 15.79 -37.53 -7.67
N LYS A 214 16.00 -37.28 -6.38
CA LYS A 214 16.91 -38.09 -5.53
C LYS A 214 16.15 -38.99 -4.57
N GLU A 215 15.26 -38.41 -3.77
CA GLU A 215 14.55 -39.19 -2.76
C GLU A 215 13.17 -38.61 -2.42
N PHE A 216 12.30 -39.46 -1.93
CA PHE A 216 11.00 -39.07 -1.40
C PHE A 216 11.17 -38.47 0.01
N VAL A 217 10.63 -37.27 0.24
CA VAL A 217 10.77 -36.56 1.51
C VAL A 217 9.52 -36.70 2.38
N GLY A 218 8.32 -36.76 1.77
CA GLY A 218 7.07 -36.84 2.53
C GLY A 218 5.84 -36.42 1.77
N VAL A 219 4.74 -36.20 2.52
CA VAL A 219 3.47 -35.73 1.96
C VAL A 219 3.04 -34.45 2.67
N LYS A 220 2.72 -33.41 1.91
CA LYS A 220 2.16 -32.16 2.40
C LYS A 220 0.83 -31.89 1.69
N ASN A 221 -0.26 -31.69 2.45
CA ASN A 221 -1.60 -31.38 1.90
C ASN A 221 -2.06 -32.29 0.75
N THR A 222 -1.76 -33.61 0.80
CA THR A 222 -2.01 -34.61 -0.25
C THR A 222 -1.01 -34.67 -1.40
N SER A 223 -0.06 -33.75 -1.50
CA SER A 223 1.00 -33.74 -2.53
C SER A 223 2.24 -34.49 -2.04
N TYR A 224 2.84 -35.29 -2.93
CA TYR A 224 4.09 -35.99 -2.66
C TYR A 224 5.27 -35.05 -2.86
N LEU A 225 6.10 -34.88 -1.81
CA LEU A 225 7.31 -34.05 -1.85
C LEU A 225 8.52 -34.93 -2.14
N TRP A 226 9.34 -34.46 -3.06
CA TRP A 226 10.61 -35.07 -3.44
C TRP A 226 11.76 -34.11 -3.28
N ARG A 227 12.94 -34.64 -2.93
CA ARG A 227 14.20 -33.90 -3.00
C ARG A 227 14.80 -34.05 -4.39
N PHE A 228 15.22 -32.94 -4.94
CA PHE A 228 15.85 -32.84 -6.25
C PHE A 228 17.25 -32.26 -6.11
N GLU A 229 18.15 -32.72 -6.99
CA GLU A 229 19.42 -32.09 -7.27
C GLU A 229 19.26 -31.28 -8.57
N CYS A 230 19.71 -30.02 -8.56
CA CYS A 230 19.66 -29.14 -9.71
C CYS A 230 21.05 -29.05 -10.36
N ASP A 231 21.11 -28.88 -11.67
CA ASP A 231 22.37 -28.73 -12.44
C ASP A 231 23.24 -27.55 -11.95
N CYS A 232 22.64 -26.58 -11.22
CA CYS A 232 23.39 -25.49 -10.59
C CYS A 232 24.16 -25.89 -9.31
N GLY A 233 24.12 -27.17 -8.92
CA GLY A 233 24.77 -27.67 -7.71
C GLY A 233 23.90 -27.65 -6.44
N ASN A 234 22.66 -27.14 -6.48
CA ASN A 234 21.75 -27.23 -5.34
C ASN A 234 21.24 -28.66 -5.17
N LYS A 235 21.70 -29.34 -4.11
CA LYS A 235 21.38 -30.75 -3.80
C LYS A 235 20.16 -30.93 -2.89
N ASN A 236 19.58 -29.86 -2.36
CA ASN A 236 18.54 -29.90 -1.32
C ASN A 236 17.22 -29.25 -1.75
N TYR A 237 16.91 -29.17 -3.02
CA TYR A 237 15.66 -28.59 -3.48
C TYR A 237 14.50 -29.56 -3.26
N ILE A 238 13.47 -29.14 -2.51
CA ILE A 238 12.26 -29.92 -2.25
C ILE A 238 11.10 -29.32 -3.02
N ALA A 239 10.45 -30.13 -3.84
CA ALA A 239 9.30 -29.71 -4.64
C ALA A 239 8.20 -30.78 -4.67
N GLU A 240 6.97 -30.37 -5.02
CA GLU A 240 5.86 -31.27 -5.25
C GLU A 240 6.04 -32.04 -6.56
N ARG A 241 5.94 -33.37 -6.48
CA ARG A 241 6.06 -34.26 -7.65
C ARG A 241 5.12 -33.85 -8.81
N SER A 242 3.89 -33.51 -8.48
CA SER A 242 2.89 -33.08 -9.48
C SER A 242 3.36 -31.92 -10.34
N ASN A 243 3.94 -30.89 -9.72
CA ASN A 243 4.40 -29.69 -10.41
C ASN A 243 5.64 -29.96 -11.28
N VAL A 244 6.53 -30.83 -10.76
CA VAL A 244 7.75 -31.20 -11.50
C VAL A 244 7.43 -32.09 -12.70
N VAL A 245 6.62 -33.13 -12.50
CA VAL A 245 6.20 -34.04 -13.59
C VAL A 245 5.35 -33.34 -14.65
N ALA A 246 4.52 -32.37 -14.27
CA ALA A 246 3.73 -31.55 -15.18
C ALA A 246 4.56 -30.48 -15.93
N GLY A 247 5.88 -30.39 -15.67
CA GLY A 247 6.76 -29.39 -16.27
C GLY A 247 6.59 -27.96 -15.76
N GLN A 248 5.77 -27.76 -14.71
CA GLN A 248 5.57 -26.43 -14.09
C GLN A 248 6.79 -26.00 -13.25
N THR A 249 7.58 -26.97 -12.80
CA THR A 249 8.82 -26.76 -12.06
C THR A 249 9.93 -27.55 -12.71
N THR A 250 10.81 -26.89 -13.45
CA THR A 250 11.91 -27.51 -14.24
C THR A 250 13.30 -27.21 -13.67
N ARG A 251 13.42 -26.38 -12.64
CA ARG A 251 14.69 -25.96 -11.99
C ARG A 251 14.46 -25.60 -10.52
N CYS A 252 15.53 -25.52 -9.73
CA CYS A 252 15.41 -25.16 -8.30
C CYS A 252 15.07 -23.69 -8.10
N ASN A 253 14.66 -23.32 -6.87
CA ASN A 253 14.34 -21.94 -6.52
C ASN A 253 15.51 -20.98 -6.78
N LEU A 254 16.76 -21.37 -6.51
CA LEU A 254 17.92 -20.54 -6.80
C LEU A 254 18.03 -20.21 -8.30
N CYS A 255 17.85 -21.21 -9.16
CA CYS A 255 17.84 -21.00 -10.61
C CYS A 255 16.57 -20.32 -11.11
N ALA A 256 15.43 -20.59 -10.50
CA ALA A 256 14.17 -19.91 -10.81
C ALA A 256 14.25 -18.43 -10.39
N ASP A 257 14.83 -18.15 -9.24
CA ASP A 257 15.09 -16.79 -8.76
C ASP A 257 16.01 -16.02 -9.71
N ILE A 258 17.02 -16.68 -10.30
CA ILE A 258 17.92 -16.05 -11.30
C ILE A 258 17.19 -15.78 -12.64
N THR A 259 16.20 -16.60 -13.01
CA THR A 259 15.49 -16.48 -14.30
C THR A 259 14.12 -15.81 -14.20
N HIS A 260 13.53 -15.68 -13.00
CA HIS A 260 12.27 -15.00 -12.76
C HIS A 260 12.42 -13.66 -12.01
N ARG A 261 13.63 -13.31 -11.57
CA ARG A 261 13.96 -12.02 -10.99
C ARG A 261 14.40 -11.06 -12.07
N GLY A 262 13.49 -10.64 -12.91
CA GLY A 262 13.69 -9.62 -13.90
C GLY A 262 13.07 -9.98 -15.24
N SER A 263 12.34 -9.05 -15.82
CA SER A 263 11.92 -9.16 -17.20
C SER A 263 13.14 -9.08 -18.12
N LYS A 264 13.03 -9.53 -19.38
CA LYS A 264 14.11 -9.41 -20.36
C LYS A 264 14.65 -7.97 -20.44
N ALA A 265 13.75 -7.00 -20.40
CA ALA A 265 14.13 -5.58 -20.44
C ALA A 265 14.83 -5.10 -19.16
N GLU A 266 14.43 -5.60 -17.99
CA GLU A 266 15.13 -5.30 -16.73
C GLU A 266 16.58 -5.81 -16.76
N LEU A 267 16.81 -7.03 -17.28
CA LEU A 267 18.15 -7.57 -17.49
C LEU A 267 18.93 -6.72 -18.50
N GLU A 268 18.32 -6.30 -19.60
CA GLU A 268 18.94 -5.42 -20.58
C GLU A 268 19.37 -4.08 -19.95
N ILE A 269 18.52 -3.49 -19.11
CA ILE A 269 18.84 -2.27 -18.36
C ILE A 269 20.03 -2.52 -17.41
N LEU A 270 20.00 -3.63 -16.67
CA LEU A 270 21.06 -4.01 -15.74
C LEU A 270 22.40 -4.21 -16.46
N GLU A 271 22.39 -4.94 -17.57
CA GLU A 271 23.60 -5.18 -18.39
C GLU A 271 24.14 -3.86 -18.95
N TYR A 272 23.25 -2.98 -19.41
CA TYR A 272 23.65 -1.66 -19.88
C TYR A 272 24.32 -0.85 -18.76
N ILE A 273 23.74 -0.82 -17.56
CA ILE A 273 24.32 -0.11 -16.40
C ILE A 273 25.71 -0.67 -16.05
N LYS A 274 25.86 -2.00 -15.99
CA LYS A 274 27.15 -2.67 -15.75
C LYS A 274 28.19 -2.37 -16.84
N SER A 275 27.75 -2.14 -18.07
CA SER A 275 28.65 -1.75 -19.16
C SER A 275 29.20 -0.33 -19.04
N LEU A 276 28.52 0.55 -18.31
CA LEU A 276 28.94 1.93 -18.09
C LEU A 276 30.07 2.04 -17.06
N ASP A 277 30.00 1.22 -16.01
CA ASP A 277 30.99 1.15 -14.95
C ASP A 277 30.99 -0.26 -14.33
N LYS A 278 32.10 -0.99 -14.46
CA LYS A 278 32.24 -2.39 -14.00
C LYS A 278 32.39 -2.51 -12.49
N ASP A 279 32.85 -1.45 -11.84
CA ASP A 279 33.10 -1.40 -10.40
C ASP A 279 31.87 -0.87 -9.62
N LEU A 280 30.78 -0.60 -10.32
CA LEU A 280 29.57 -0.07 -9.71
C LEU A 280 28.90 -1.08 -8.77
N VAL A 281 28.71 -0.69 -7.52
CA VAL A 281 27.98 -1.51 -6.55
C VAL A 281 26.49 -1.46 -6.88
N ILE A 282 25.91 -2.61 -7.22
CA ILE A 282 24.50 -2.74 -7.61
C ILE A 282 23.84 -3.80 -6.73
N GLU A 283 22.72 -3.42 -6.12
CA GLU A 283 21.81 -4.32 -5.42
C GLU A 283 20.58 -4.57 -6.29
N GLN A 284 20.25 -5.84 -6.54
CA GLN A 284 19.04 -6.21 -7.25
C GLN A 284 17.95 -6.59 -6.27
N HIS A 285 16.69 -6.21 -6.58
CA HIS A 285 15.50 -6.50 -5.76
C HIS A 285 15.66 -6.09 -4.29
N SER A 286 16.28 -4.92 -4.07
CA SER A 286 16.56 -4.40 -2.73
C SER A 286 15.26 -3.98 -2.04
N ARG A 287 15.00 -4.51 -0.83
CA ARG A 287 13.79 -4.20 -0.02
C ARG A 287 14.10 -3.41 1.24
N ASP A 288 15.37 -3.34 1.61
CA ASP A 288 15.79 -2.76 2.90
C ASP A 288 15.70 -1.23 2.89
N VAL A 289 15.93 -0.62 1.74
CA VAL A 289 16.00 0.84 1.60
C VAL A 289 14.63 1.53 1.58
N LEU A 290 13.56 0.88 1.11
CA LEU A 290 12.21 1.45 1.00
C LEU A 290 11.19 0.79 1.94
N CYS A 291 11.58 0.46 3.18
CA CYS A 291 10.67 -0.06 4.20
C CYS A 291 9.88 -1.30 3.72
N GLY A 292 10.56 -2.23 3.06
CA GLY A 292 10.00 -3.48 2.55
C GLY A 292 9.41 -3.38 1.13
N LYS A 293 9.37 -2.19 0.51
CA LYS A 293 9.06 -2.07 -0.91
C LYS A 293 10.32 -2.36 -1.72
N GLU A 294 10.19 -3.18 -2.75
CA GLU A 294 11.30 -3.61 -3.60
C GLU A 294 11.74 -2.49 -4.55
N ILE A 295 13.05 -2.39 -4.80
CA ILE A 295 13.64 -1.65 -5.92
C ILE A 295 14.33 -2.69 -6.80
N ASP A 296 14.00 -2.74 -8.10
CA ASP A 296 14.51 -3.76 -9.00
C ASP A 296 16.03 -3.65 -9.16
N ILE A 297 16.54 -2.43 -9.39
CA ILE A 297 17.97 -2.15 -9.49
C ILE A 297 18.28 -0.94 -8.59
N TYR A 298 19.10 -1.12 -7.56
CA TYR A 298 19.53 -0.05 -6.67
C TYR A 298 21.04 0.13 -6.72
N ILE A 299 21.49 1.38 -6.81
CA ILE A 299 22.90 1.77 -6.87
C ILE A 299 23.20 2.64 -5.64
N PRO A 300 23.62 2.03 -4.51
CA PRO A 300 23.79 2.71 -3.22
C PRO A 300 24.71 3.93 -3.25
N PRO A 301 25.90 3.89 -3.92
CA PRO A 301 26.85 5.00 -3.87
C PRO A 301 26.29 6.33 -4.37
N ILE A 302 25.37 6.28 -5.35
CA ILE A 302 24.72 7.46 -5.95
C ILE A 302 23.26 7.59 -5.58
N LYS A 303 22.75 6.71 -4.71
CA LYS A 303 21.34 6.64 -4.27
C LYS A 303 20.35 6.66 -5.43
N LEU A 304 20.63 5.88 -6.46
CA LEU A 304 19.79 5.72 -7.65
C LEU A 304 19.02 4.41 -7.57
N GLY A 305 17.69 4.48 -7.62
CA GLY A 305 16.80 3.34 -7.77
C GLY A 305 16.17 3.31 -9.16
N ILE A 306 16.06 2.15 -9.77
CA ILE A 306 15.42 1.96 -11.08
C ILE A 306 14.40 0.84 -10.94
N GLU A 307 13.20 1.09 -11.44
CA GLU A 307 12.07 0.18 -11.51
C GLU A 307 11.70 -0.05 -12.97
N TYR A 308 11.48 -1.30 -13.34
CA TYR A 308 10.90 -1.64 -14.63
C TYR A 308 9.47 -2.15 -14.47
N ASN A 309 8.52 -1.43 -15.06
CA ASN A 309 7.10 -1.62 -14.84
C ASN A 309 6.40 -2.15 -16.09
N GLY A 310 5.96 -3.40 -16.07
CA GLY A 310 5.19 -4.00 -17.16
C GLY A 310 3.72 -3.54 -17.16
N SER A 311 3.28 -2.91 -18.25
CA SER A 311 1.92 -2.37 -18.41
C SER A 311 0.83 -3.42 -18.20
N ALA A 312 1.00 -4.61 -18.73
CA ALA A 312 0.04 -5.72 -18.60
C ALA A 312 -0.18 -6.13 -17.13
N PHE A 313 0.89 -6.21 -16.35
CA PHE A 313 0.84 -6.53 -14.92
C PHE A 313 0.12 -5.43 -14.13
N HIS A 314 0.51 -4.17 -14.32
CA HIS A 314 -0.10 -3.03 -13.63
C HIS A 314 -1.55 -2.80 -14.04
N ALA A 315 -1.91 -3.00 -15.30
CA ALA A 315 -3.28 -2.95 -15.78
C ALA A 315 -4.18 -4.01 -15.13
N THR A 316 -3.66 -5.22 -14.87
CA THR A 316 -4.41 -6.30 -14.22
C THR A 316 -4.58 -6.03 -12.73
N LEU A 317 -3.55 -5.59 -12.02
CA LEU A 317 -3.61 -5.26 -10.61
C LEU A 317 -4.61 -4.14 -10.31
N ASN A 318 -4.69 -3.11 -11.16
CA ASN A 318 -5.62 -2.00 -10.99
C ASN A 318 -7.08 -2.44 -11.04
N ASN A 319 -7.43 -3.44 -11.86
CA ASN A 319 -8.81 -3.97 -11.92
C ASN A 319 -9.21 -4.79 -10.69
N VAL A 320 -8.26 -5.47 -10.04
CA VAL A 320 -8.53 -6.33 -8.88
C VAL A 320 -8.51 -5.52 -7.57
N TYR A 321 -7.73 -4.42 -7.53
CA TYR A 321 -7.46 -3.65 -6.31
C TYR A 321 -7.50 -2.13 -6.56
N GLU A 322 -8.49 -1.65 -7.29
CA GLU A 322 -8.63 -0.31 -7.89
C GLU A 322 -8.16 0.87 -7.01
N ASN A 323 -8.45 0.87 -5.72
CA ASN A 323 -8.06 1.95 -4.82
C ASN A 323 -6.66 1.81 -4.22
N LYS A 324 -6.08 0.61 -4.22
CA LYS A 324 -4.79 0.32 -3.58
C LYS A 324 -3.61 0.64 -4.49
N TYR A 325 -3.76 0.45 -5.80
CA TYR A 325 -2.67 0.61 -6.76
C TYR A 325 -2.66 1.96 -7.49
N LYS A 326 -3.77 2.71 -7.44
CA LYS A 326 -3.87 4.04 -8.05
C LYS A 326 -2.72 4.99 -7.65
N LYS A 327 -2.28 4.94 -6.38
CA LYS A 327 -1.20 5.78 -5.83
C LYS A 327 0.11 5.03 -5.62
N TYR A 328 0.21 3.77 -6.04
CA TYR A 328 1.35 2.93 -5.72
C TYR A 328 2.70 3.55 -6.13
N HIS A 329 2.83 3.99 -7.38
CA HIS A 329 4.06 4.59 -7.89
C HIS A 329 4.32 5.97 -7.29
N MET A 330 3.26 6.77 -7.08
CA MET A 330 3.36 8.08 -6.42
C MET A 330 3.84 7.94 -4.97
N ASP A 331 3.25 7.03 -4.19
CA ASP A 331 3.64 6.79 -2.80
C ASP A 331 5.07 6.24 -2.70
N LYS A 332 5.48 5.40 -3.67
CA LYS A 332 6.85 4.88 -3.75
C LYS A 332 7.85 5.96 -4.09
N PHE A 333 7.52 6.85 -5.03
CA PHE A 333 8.30 8.04 -5.35
C PHE A 333 8.46 8.97 -4.14
N CYS A 334 7.39 9.26 -3.41
CA CYS A 334 7.45 10.10 -2.21
C CYS A 334 8.35 9.49 -1.14
N LEU A 335 8.21 8.19 -0.89
CA LEU A 335 9.04 7.48 0.08
C LEU A 335 10.53 7.47 -0.32
N ALA A 336 10.83 7.24 -1.61
CA ALA A 336 12.20 7.30 -2.12
C ALA A 336 12.79 8.71 -1.96
N LYS A 337 12.03 9.73 -2.31
CA LYS A 337 12.42 11.13 -2.17
C LYS A 337 12.71 11.53 -0.72
N GLU A 338 11.88 11.09 0.24
CA GLU A 338 12.12 11.30 1.69
C GLU A 338 13.44 10.69 2.15
N LYS A 339 13.86 9.58 1.55
CA LYS A 339 15.13 8.90 1.84
C LYS A 339 16.31 9.44 1.01
N GLY A 340 16.08 10.44 0.18
CA GLY A 340 17.09 11.03 -0.70
C GLY A 340 17.49 10.12 -1.86
N ILE A 341 16.65 9.15 -2.22
CA ILE A 341 16.86 8.24 -3.34
C ILE A 341 16.21 8.84 -4.59
N HIS A 342 16.97 8.89 -5.67
CA HIS A 342 16.43 9.19 -7.00
C HIS A 342 15.83 7.91 -7.59
N LEU A 343 14.51 7.76 -7.53
CA LEU A 343 13.80 6.62 -8.09
C LEU A 343 13.34 6.94 -9.52
N ILE A 344 13.72 6.08 -10.46
CA ILE A 344 13.30 6.15 -11.87
C ILE A 344 12.34 5.01 -12.15
N ASN A 345 11.13 5.33 -12.63
CA ASN A 345 10.13 4.36 -13.06
C ASN A 345 10.15 4.25 -14.59
N ILE A 346 10.62 3.15 -15.12
CA ILE A 346 10.66 2.84 -16.55
C ILE A 346 9.48 1.92 -16.86
N PHE A 347 8.51 2.40 -17.61
CA PHE A 347 7.43 1.56 -18.12
C PHE A 347 7.87 0.88 -19.43
N ASP A 348 7.34 -0.31 -19.69
CA ASP A 348 7.62 -1.07 -20.93
C ASP A 348 7.38 -0.22 -22.19
N VAL A 349 6.27 0.50 -22.23
CA VAL A 349 5.93 1.43 -23.32
C VAL A 349 6.94 2.57 -23.51
N ASP A 350 7.54 3.07 -22.41
CA ASP A 350 8.60 4.08 -22.51
C ASP A 350 9.93 3.46 -22.95
N TRP A 351 10.22 2.21 -22.51
CA TRP A 351 11.43 1.51 -22.92
C TRP A 351 11.42 1.21 -24.41
N GLU A 352 10.29 0.74 -24.93
CA GLU A 352 10.10 0.47 -26.37
C GLU A 352 10.20 1.74 -27.22
N GLU A 353 9.56 2.85 -26.78
CA GLU A 353 9.50 4.09 -27.55
C GLU A 353 10.74 4.98 -27.39
N LYS A 354 11.33 4.99 -26.17
CA LYS A 354 12.36 5.98 -25.76
C LYS A 354 13.61 5.33 -25.16
N GLY A 355 13.84 4.05 -25.36
CA GLY A 355 14.92 3.30 -24.73
C GLY A 355 16.29 3.95 -24.89
N GLU A 356 16.63 4.46 -26.08
CA GLU A 356 17.90 5.16 -26.32
C GLU A 356 18.02 6.48 -25.53
N LYS A 357 16.93 7.21 -25.35
CA LYS A 357 16.94 8.41 -24.48
C LYS A 357 17.09 8.05 -23.02
N ILE A 358 16.47 6.94 -22.59
CA ILE A 358 16.60 6.43 -21.22
C ILE A 358 18.04 5.97 -20.96
N LYS A 359 18.64 5.20 -21.86
CA LYS A 359 20.04 4.78 -21.79
C LYS A 359 20.98 5.99 -21.66
N LYS A 360 20.75 7.00 -22.47
CA LYS A 360 21.54 8.24 -22.44
C LYS A 360 21.38 8.99 -21.11
N TYR A 361 20.16 9.06 -20.59
CA TYR A 361 19.88 9.68 -19.28
C TYR A 361 20.53 8.91 -18.14
N LEU A 362 20.45 7.58 -18.13
CA LEU A 362 21.15 6.74 -17.15
C LEU A 362 22.67 6.93 -17.22
N LYS A 363 23.24 6.99 -18.42
CA LYS A 363 24.67 7.31 -18.63
C LYS A 363 25.03 8.68 -18.03
N ASP A 364 24.20 9.70 -18.26
CA ASP A 364 24.44 11.04 -17.73
C ASP A 364 24.36 11.10 -16.19
N ILE A 365 23.61 10.21 -15.54
CA ILE A 365 23.56 10.13 -14.06
C ILE A 365 24.75 9.33 -13.50
N ILE A 366 25.13 8.23 -14.15
CA ILE A 366 26.11 7.26 -13.64
C ILE A 366 27.54 7.71 -13.93
N CYS A 367 27.78 8.21 -15.14
CA CYS A 367 29.12 8.56 -15.58
C CYS A 367 29.47 10.01 -15.25
N ASN A 368 30.76 10.27 -15.09
CA ASN A 368 31.26 11.63 -14.89
C ASN A 368 30.94 12.52 -16.10
N GLN A 369 30.34 13.67 -15.84
CA GLN A 369 29.98 14.67 -16.84
C GLN A 369 30.97 15.84 -16.84
N LYS A 370 31.13 16.50 -17.99
CA LYS A 370 31.92 17.73 -18.09
C LYS A 370 31.20 18.88 -17.37
N VAL A 371 31.81 19.37 -16.29
CA VAL A 371 31.25 20.46 -15.47
C VAL A 371 31.60 21.81 -16.09
N ILE A 372 30.60 22.59 -16.47
CA ILE A 372 30.71 23.97 -16.97
C ILE A 372 30.03 24.90 -15.99
N TYR A 373 30.67 26.00 -15.64
CA TYR A 373 30.04 27.04 -14.84
C TYR A 373 29.32 28.05 -15.73
N ALA A 374 28.06 28.39 -15.44
CA ALA A 374 27.23 29.29 -16.23
C ALA A 374 27.88 30.70 -16.43
N ARG A 375 28.74 31.15 -15.52
CA ARG A 375 29.52 32.39 -15.68
C ARG A 375 30.41 32.39 -16.90
N LYS A 376 30.87 31.21 -17.37
CA LYS A 376 31.68 31.06 -18.58
C LYS A 376 30.84 30.94 -19.86
N CYS A 377 29.51 30.87 -19.73
CA CYS A 377 28.61 30.74 -20.88
C CYS A 377 28.05 32.09 -21.30
N LYS A 378 27.95 32.32 -22.59
CA LYS A 378 27.20 33.44 -23.17
C LYS A 378 25.72 33.08 -23.19
N LEU A 379 24.84 33.96 -22.73
CA LEU A 379 23.40 33.82 -22.82
C LEU A 379 22.88 34.54 -24.04
N GLU A 380 22.07 33.88 -24.85
CA GLU A 380 21.44 34.48 -26.04
C GLU A 380 19.97 34.05 -26.14
N LYS A 381 19.16 34.87 -26.76
CA LYS A 381 17.85 34.45 -27.28
C LYS A 381 18.09 33.56 -28.49
N ILE A 382 17.32 32.46 -28.56
CA ILE A 382 17.44 31.48 -29.64
C ILE A 382 16.13 31.37 -30.41
N THR A 383 16.21 30.89 -31.65
CA THR A 383 15.02 30.69 -32.48
C THR A 383 14.24 29.46 -32.04
N TRP A 384 12.98 29.37 -32.47
CA TRP A 384 12.16 28.19 -32.24
C TRP A 384 12.80 26.92 -32.83
N GLU A 385 13.38 27.02 -33.98
CA GLU A 385 14.00 25.91 -34.70
C GLU A 385 15.18 25.33 -33.87
N MET A 386 16.06 26.22 -33.39
CA MET A 386 17.19 25.83 -32.52
C MET A 386 16.71 25.19 -31.20
N TYR A 387 15.72 25.81 -30.58
CA TYR A 387 15.12 25.30 -29.36
C TYR A 387 14.48 23.93 -29.59
N LYS A 388 13.72 23.75 -30.67
CA LYS A 388 13.05 22.51 -31.04
C LYS A 388 14.08 21.39 -31.29
N GLU A 389 15.09 21.67 -32.10
CA GLU A 389 16.14 20.69 -32.41
C GLU A 389 16.85 20.24 -31.13
N PHE A 390 17.26 21.18 -30.29
CA PHE A 390 17.95 20.89 -29.04
C PHE A 390 17.09 20.09 -28.08
N CYS A 391 15.84 20.49 -27.84
CA CYS A 391 14.93 19.77 -26.96
C CYS A 391 14.59 18.37 -27.49
N ASN A 392 14.36 18.21 -28.81
CA ASN A 392 14.07 16.90 -29.38
C ASN A 392 15.25 15.92 -29.23
N LYS A 393 16.49 16.45 -29.28
CA LYS A 393 17.71 15.65 -29.13
C LYS A 393 18.05 15.29 -27.69
N TYR A 394 17.78 16.20 -26.73
CA TYR A 394 18.29 16.08 -25.38
C TYR A 394 17.21 16.07 -24.28
N HIS A 395 16.00 16.58 -24.52
CA HIS A 395 14.94 16.55 -23.54
C HIS A 395 14.08 15.29 -23.68
N PHE A 396 13.69 14.69 -22.56
CA PHE A 396 12.94 13.44 -22.52
C PHE A 396 11.62 13.49 -23.31
N GLN A 397 10.86 14.57 -23.11
CA GLN A 397 9.57 14.81 -23.78
C GLN A 397 9.69 15.61 -25.08
N GLY A 398 10.91 15.94 -25.53
CA GLY A 398 11.12 16.81 -26.69
C GLY A 398 10.71 18.26 -26.45
N ALA A 399 10.55 19.02 -27.52
CA ALA A 399 10.14 20.42 -27.46
C ALA A 399 8.67 20.57 -27.03
N SER A 400 8.37 21.69 -26.37
CA SER A 400 7.00 22.15 -26.14
C SER A 400 6.37 22.65 -27.44
N LEU A 401 5.07 22.96 -27.44
CA LEU A 401 4.39 23.46 -28.65
C LEU A 401 4.85 24.90 -29.00
N LYS A 402 5.04 25.18 -30.29
CA LYS A 402 5.41 26.50 -30.79
C LYS A 402 4.39 27.58 -30.39
N SER A 403 3.11 27.23 -30.42
CA SER A 403 1.99 28.16 -30.14
C SER A 403 1.95 28.70 -28.71
N ILE A 404 2.60 28.01 -27.76
CA ILE A 404 2.60 28.41 -26.35
C ILE A 404 3.99 28.83 -25.84
N THR A 405 5.08 28.55 -26.57
CA THR A 405 6.46 28.83 -26.14
C THR A 405 6.95 30.13 -26.81
N THR A 406 7.01 31.20 -26.02
CA THR A 406 7.27 32.55 -26.54
C THR A 406 8.71 33.00 -26.30
N TYR A 407 9.29 32.65 -25.16
CA TYR A 407 10.61 33.08 -24.73
C TYR A 407 11.55 31.88 -24.66
N MET A 408 12.60 31.93 -25.47
CA MET A 408 13.57 30.83 -25.59
C MET A 408 14.99 31.39 -25.46
N TYR A 409 15.73 30.85 -24.51
CA TYR A 409 17.09 31.26 -24.22
C TYR A 409 18.03 30.09 -24.28
N GLY A 410 19.25 30.32 -24.73
CA GLY A 410 20.33 29.36 -24.80
C GLY A 410 21.57 29.81 -24.04
N LEU A 411 22.32 28.87 -23.52
CA LEU A 411 23.67 29.06 -23.00
C LEU A 411 24.68 28.46 -23.97
N TYR A 412 25.60 29.28 -24.43
CA TYR A 412 26.70 28.90 -25.30
C TYR A 412 28.01 28.84 -24.55
N TYR A 413 28.73 27.76 -24.70
CA TYR A 413 30.11 27.56 -24.23
C TYR A 413 30.99 27.23 -25.41
N GLU A 414 32.09 27.98 -25.63
CA GLU A 414 32.99 27.80 -26.78
C GLU A 414 32.22 27.74 -28.14
N LYS A 415 31.25 28.65 -28.35
CA LYS A 415 30.36 28.70 -29.49
C LYS A 415 29.36 27.57 -29.64
N GLU A 416 29.38 26.57 -28.74
CA GLU A 416 28.43 25.45 -28.74
C GLU A 416 27.23 25.74 -27.83
N LEU A 417 26.01 25.46 -28.30
CA LEU A 417 24.80 25.53 -27.51
C LEU A 417 24.75 24.31 -26.57
N ILE A 418 24.84 24.56 -25.26
CA ILE A 418 24.93 23.49 -24.24
C ILE A 418 23.71 23.41 -23.32
N SER A 419 22.88 24.43 -23.26
CA SER A 419 21.65 24.42 -22.46
C SER A 419 20.61 25.36 -23.05
N VAL A 420 19.34 24.97 -22.92
CA VAL A 420 18.20 25.81 -23.35
C VAL A 420 17.12 25.86 -22.28
N MET A 421 16.37 26.98 -22.25
CA MET A 421 15.21 27.12 -21.39
C MET A 421 14.11 27.85 -22.16
N GLY A 422 12.87 27.36 -22.07
CA GLY A 422 11.72 27.92 -22.77
C GLY A 422 10.55 28.23 -21.84
N PHE A 423 10.05 29.46 -21.95
CA PHE A 423 8.88 29.93 -21.21
C PHE A 423 7.77 30.35 -22.16
N GLY A 424 6.55 30.42 -21.67
CA GLY A 424 5.45 30.92 -22.43
C GLY A 424 4.11 30.86 -21.71
N THR A 425 3.02 30.82 -22.48
CA THR A 425 1.67 30.82 -21.95
C THR A 425 1.35 29.48 -21.25
N PRO A 426 0.77 29.52 -20.06
CA PRO A 426 0.33 28.30 -19.38
C PRO A 426 -0.71 27.56 -20.21
N ARG A 427 -0.61 26.22 -20.24
CA ARG A 427 -1.64 25.38 -20.86
C ARG A 427 -2.95 25.48 -20.08
N PHE A 428 -4.09 25.46 -20.79
CA PHE A 428 -5.45 25.42 -20.23
C PHE A 428 -5.85 26.61 -19.35
N VAL A 429 -5.12 27.73 -19.41
CA VAL A 429 -5.46 28.98 -18.71
C VAL A 429 -5.72 30.07 -19.73
N LYS A 430 -6.76 30.91 -19.50
CA LYS A 430 -6.97 32.11 -20.31
C LYS A 430 -5.70 32.94 -20.29
N LYS A 431 -5.36 33.53 -21.43
CA LYS A 431 -4.16 34.35 -21.60
C LYS A 431 -4.13 35.46 -20.55
N ASN A 432 -3.23 35.29 -19.56
CA ASN A 432 -2.98 36.27 -18.51
C ASN A 432 -1.52 36.69 -18.62
N SER A 433 -1.28 37.98 -18.86
CA SER A 433 0.04 38.55 -19.09
C SER A 433 1.02 38.43 -17.92
N GLU A 434 0.53 38.13 -16.72
CA GLU A 434 1.35 38.09 -15.50
C GLU A 434 1.74 36.65 -15.04
N MET A 435 1.13 35.62 -15.65
CA MET A 435 1.43 34.23 -15.36
C MET A 435 2.08 33.55 -16.56
N TYR A 436 3.22 32.91 -16.30
CA TYR A 436 3.97 32.15 -17.29
C TYR A 436 4.15 30.71 -16.87
N GLU A 437 4.52 29.85 -17.81
CA GLU A 437 4.93 28.48 -17.57
C GLU A 437 6.36 28.25 -18.07
N LEU A 438 7.21 27.70 -17.20
CA LEU A 438 8.48 27.13 -17.62
C LEU A 438 8.19 25.77 -18.28
N HIS A 439 8.22 25.74 -19.60
CA HIS A 439 7.88 24.55 -20.38
C HIS A 439 8.98 23.52 -20.40
N ARG A 440 10.23 23.95 -20.64
CA ARG A 440 11.39 23.05 -20.70
C ARG A 440 12.65 23.75 -20.20
N TYR A 441 13.43 22.99 -19.47
CA TYR A 441 14.85 23.24 -19.23
C TYR A 441 15.62 21.99 -19.63
N CYS A 442 16.63 22.16 -20.45
CA CYS A 442 17.41 21.06 -21.00
C CYS A 442 18.89 21.39 -21.07
N VAL A 443 19.72 20.40 -20.76
CA VAL A 443 21.18 20.49 -20.90
C VAL A 443 21.63 19.41 -21.90
N LYS A 444 22.64 19.70 -22.68
CA LYS A 444 23.26 18.74 -23.59
C LYS A 444 23.82 17.57 -22.78
N SER A 445 23.57 16.33 -23.23
CA SER A 445 24.08 15.12 -22.59
C SER A 445 25.60 15.14 -22.48
N GLY A 446 26.13 14.65 -21.36
CA GLY A 446 27.55 14.67 -21.02
C GLY A 446 28.03 16.00 -20.39
N TYR A 447 27.12 16.94 -20.14
CA TYR A 447 27.43 18.23 -19.52
C TYR A 447 26.58 18.50 -18.27
N VAL A 448 27.22 19.09 -17.26
CA VAL A 448 26.54 19.73 -16.14
C VAL A 448 26.82 21.23 -16.21
N VAL A 449 25.78 22.06 -16.29
CA VAL A 449 25.94 23.53 -16.34
C VAL A 449 25.56 24.11 -14.98
N VAL A 450 26.55 24.26 -14.09
CA VAL A 450 26.35 24.77 -12.74
C VAL A 450 25.89 26.23 -12.79
N GLY A 451 24.72 26.53 -12.18
CA GLY A 451 24.08 27.85 -12.22
C GLY A 451 23.38 28.16 -13.56
N GLY A 452 23.33 27.20 -14.52
CA GLY A 452 22.75 27.41 -15.85
C GLY A 452 21.28 27.75 -15.81
N ALA A 453 20.48 26.92 -15.11
CA ALA A 453 19.06 27.15 -14.95
C ALA A 453 18.75 28.50 -14.28
N GLU A 454 19.49 28.83 -13.23
CA GLU A 454 19.33 30.10 -12.51
C GLU A 454 19.66 31.31 -13.40
N LYS A 455 20.73 31.23 -14.18
CA LYS A 455 21.13 32.31 -15.12
C LYS A 455 20.06 32.57 -16.17
N LEU A 456 19.51 31.51 -16.76
CA LEU A 456 18.44 31.57 -17.75
C LEU A 456 17.14 32.11 -17.16
N GLN A 457 16.73 31.62 -16.00
CA GLN A 457 15.51 32.07 -15.32
C GLN A 457 15.62 33.52 -14.86
N LYS A 458 16.74 33.93 -14.26
CA LYS A 458 16.96 35.34 -13.86
C LYS A 458 16.92 36.30 -15.04
N HIS A 459 17.38 35.85 -16.20
CA HIS A 459 17.27 36.67 -17.44
C HIS A 459 15.81 36.83 -17.84
N PHE A 460 15.05 35.75 -17.88
CA PHE A 460 13.61 35.81 -18.18
C PHE A 460 12.85 36.69 -17.18
N ILE A 461 13.12 36.56 -15.86
CA ILE A 461 12.48 37.38 -14.83
C ILE A 461 12.77 38.87 -15.04
N ARG A 462 14.01 39.25 -15.39
CA ARG A 462 14.37 40.63 -15.65
C ARG A 462 13.72 41.20 -16.92
N GLU A 463 13.55 40.36 -17.93
CA GLU A 463 12.94 40.78 -19.20
C GLU A 463 11.41 40.90 -19.10
N CYS A 464 10.75 39.98 -18.44
CA CYS A 464 9.29 39.84 -18.48
C CYS A 464 8.57 40.23 -17.18
N SER A 465 9.31 40.45 -16.09
CA SER A 465 8.76 40.80 -14.75
C SER A 465 7.52 39.98 -14.39
N PRO A 466 7.59 38.61 -14.44
CA PRO A 466 6.44 37.75 -14.22
C PRO A 466 6.02 37.80 -12.74
N LYS A 467 4.73 37.90 -12.44
CA LYS A 467 4.22 37.72 -11.06
C LYS A 467 4.25 36.27 -10.61
N VAL A 468 3.96 35.37 -11.55
CA VAL A 468 3.89 33.92 -11.26
C VAL A 468 4.52 33.13 -12.41
N ILE A 469 5.38 32.17 -12.07
CA ILE A 469 5.85 31.14 -12.99
C ILE A 469 5.47 29.79 -12.44
N ARG A 470 4.78 28.98 -13.22
CA ARG A 470 4.50 27.59 -12.87
C ARG A 470 5.36 26.62 -13.68
N SER A 471 5.59 25.44 -13.16
CA SER A 471 6.25 24.37 -13.90
C SER A 471 5.84 23.01 -13.35
N TYR A 472 6.20 21.94 -14.04
CA TYR A 472 5.90 20.57 -13.67
C TYR A 472 7.15 19.71 -13.81
N SER A 473 7.37 18.84 -12.81
CA SER A 473 8.35 17.74 -12.90
C SER A 473 7.64 16.41 -13.03
N ASP A 474 8.08 15.60 -13.97
CA ASP A 474 7.65 14.21 -14.16
C ASP A 474 8.32 13.36 -13.10
N ASN A 475 7.51 12.75 -12.21
CA ASN A 475 8.00 11.99 -11.06
C ASN A 475 8.47 10.59 -11.43
N ASP A 476 8.22 10.11 -12.65
CA ASP A 476 8.76 8.84 -13.10
C ASP A 476 10.28 8.92 -13.35
N PHE A 477 10.77 10.10 -13.75
CA PHE A 477 12.19 10.27 -14.11
C PHE A 477 12.95 11.28 -13.25
N PHE A 478 12.27 12.26 -12.64
CA PHE A 478 12.94 13.41 -12.05
C PHE A 478 12.52 13.64 -10.59
N THR A 479 13.48 13.97 -9.75
CA THR A 479 13.23 14.31 -8.34
C THR A 479 12.60 15.69 -8.14
N GLY A 480 12.68 16.57 -9.14
CA GLY A 480 12.25 17.96 -9.05
C GLY A 480 13.15 18.86 -8.19
N ASN A 481 14.32 18.40 -7.75
CA ASN A 481 15.21 19.13 -6.82
C ASN A 481 15.77 20.45 -7.37
N ILE A 482 15.67 20.69 -8.67
CA ILE A 482 16.07 21.95 -9.30
C ILE A 482 15.12 23.09 -8.90
N TYR A 483 13.84 22.84 -8.77
CA TYR A 483 12.82 23.87 -8.56
C TYR A 483 12.98 24.65 -7.24
N PRO A 484 13.17 24.02 -6.07
CA PRO A 484 13.46 24.75 -4.85
C PRO A 484 14.70 25.63 -4.93
N ARG A 485 15.75 25.16 -5.65
CA ARG A 485 16.98 25.96 -5.88
C ARG A 485 16.74 27.20 -6.74
N LEU A 486 15.74 27.16 -7.62
CA LEU A 486 15.30 28.28 -8.46
C LEU A 486 14.24 29.15 -7.77
N GLY A 487 13.92 28.92 -6.50
CA GLY A 487 12.95 29.68 -5.72
C GLY A 487 11.50 29.26 -5.92
N TYR A 488 11.23 28.11 -6.57
CA TYR A 488 9.87 27.57 -6.65
C TYR A 488 9.49 26.89 -5.35
N LYS A 489 8.21 26.97 -5.01
CA LYS A 489 7.59 26.22 -3.91
C LYS A 489 6.75 25.08 -4.47
N PHE A 490 6.69 24.00 -3.72
CA PHE A 490 5.75 22.91 -3.99
C PHE A 490 4.31 23.42 -3.92
N ASP A 491 3.49 23.07 -4.90
CA ASP A 491 2.07 23.41 -4.94
C ASP A 491 1.20 22.17 -4.72
N SER A 492 1.29 21.21 -5.60
CA SER A 492 0.48 20.01 -5.58
C SER A 492 1.12 18.87 -6.38
N MET A 493 0.57 17.68 -6.24
CA MET A 493 0.87 16.55 -7.11
C MET A 493 -0.38 16.18 -7.91
N SER A 494 -0.20 15.87 -9.18
CA SER A 494 -1.28 15.40 -10.05
C SER A 494 -1.07 13.96 -10.44
N GLU A 495 -2.16 13.19 -10.48
CA GLU A 495 -2.15 11.83 -11.00
C GLU A 495 -1.86 11.84 -12.50
N GLN A 496 -1.14 10.84 -12.95
CA GLN A 496 -0.90 10.57 -14.36
C GLN A 496 -1.17 9.10 -14.64
N TYR A 497 -1.84 8.84 -15.75
CA TYR A 497 -2.14 7.49 -16.22
C TYR A 497 -2.17 7.47 -17.73
N TYR A 498 -2.12 6.26 -18.29
CA TYR A 498 -2.45 6.00 -19.69
C TYR A 498 -3.41 4.82 -19.78
N TRP A 499 -4.12 4.74 -20.90
CA TRP A 499 -4.96 3.61 -21.22
C TRP A 499 -4.18 2.55 -21.97
N TYR A 500 -4.36 1.31 -21.53
CA TYR A 500 -3.70 0.13 -22.07
C TYR A 500 -4.75 -0.87 -22.53
N LYS A 501 -4.66 -1.32 -23.77
CA LYS A 501 -5.57 -2.30 -24.40
C LYS A 501 -4.82 -3.06 -25.47
N ASP A 502 -5.10 -4.37 -25.62
CA ASP A 502 -4.54 -5.25 -26.66
C ASP A 502 -2.99 -5.13 -26.73
N GLU A 503 -2.37 -5.21 -25.55
CA GLU A 503 -0.90 -5.12 -25.37
C GLU A 503 -0.26 -3.79 -25.83
N LYS A 504 -1.05 -2.73 -25.96
CA LYS A 504 -0.58 -1.42 -26.42
C LYS A 504 -1.08 -0.27 -25.56
N GLN A 505 -0.24 0.75 -25.42
CA GLN A 505 -0.67 2.05 -24.93
C GLN A 505 -1.54 2.74 -25.98
N LEU A 506 -2.69 3.24 -25.55
CA LEU A 506 -3.55 4.05 -26.40
C LEU A 506 -3.08 5.51 -26.42
N LYS A 507 -3.10 6.14 -27.59
CA LYS A 507 -2.76 7.55 -27.73
C LYS A 507 -3.73 8.42 -26.93
N ARG A 508 -3.20 9.32 -26.12
CA ARG A 508 -4.01 10.22 -25.26
C ARG A 508 -5.09 10.99 -26.03
N GLU A 509 -4.79 11.40 -27.25
CA GLU A 509 -5.71 12.12 -28.12
C GLU A 509 -6.94 11.31 -28.48
N SER A 510 -6.78 10.00 -28.70
CA SER A 510 -7.87 9.07 -29.00
C SER A 510 -8.77 8.80 -27.78
N CYS A 511 -8.27 9.01 -26.58
CA CYS A 511 -8.99 8.75 -25.33
C CYS A 511 -9.72 10.01 -24.80
N GLN A 512 -9.60 11.16 -25.47
CA GLN A 512 -10.30 12.37 -25.04
C GLN A 512 -11.81 12.26 -25.31
N VAL A 513 -12.63 12.73 -24.38
CA VAL A 513 -14.10 12.66 -24.45
C VAL A 513 -14.65 13.17 -25.79
N ARG A 514 -14.08 14.27 -26.33
CA ARG A 514 -14.48 14.78 -27.64
C ARG A 514 -14.35 13.73 -28.76
N LYS A 515 -13.21 13.00 -28.75
CA LYS A 515 -12.95 11.98 -29.77
C LYS A 515 -13.74 10.72 -29.52
N LEU A 516 -13.90 10.34 -28.26
CA LEU A 516 -14.72 9.19 -27.85
C LEU A 516 -16.21 9.38 -28.22
N LYS A 517 -16.74 10.60 -28.10
CA LYS A 517 -18.09 10.95 -28.54
C LYS A 517 -18.28 10.73 -30.06
N GLU A 518 -17.27 11.07 -30.86
CA GLU A 518 -17.30 10.87 -32.31
C GLU A 518 -17.22 9.38 -32.69
N LEU A 519 -16.34 8.63 -32.02
CA LEU A 519 -16.06 7.23 -32.34
C LEU A 519 -17.08 6.25 -31.75
N TYR A 520 -17.67 6.57 -30.59
CA TYR A 520 -18.54 5.67 -29.81
C TYR A 520 -19.80 6.41 -29.32
N PRO A 521 -20.65 6.96 -30.22
CA PRO A 521 -21.77 7.81 -29.84
C PRO A 521 -22.81 7.10 -28.99
N GLU A 522 -23.00 5.80 -29.15
CA GLU A 522 -23.98 5.00 -28.38
C GLU A 522 -23.51 4.86 -26.92
N ILE A 523 -22.24 4.48 -26.69
CA ILE A 523 -21.70 4.35 -25.32
C ILE A 523 -21.61 5.73 -24.64
N TYR A 524 -21.34 6.79 -25.44
CA TYR A 524 -21.34 8.15 -24.91
C TYR A 524 -22.74 8.58 -24.45
N LYS A 525 -23.80 8.26 -25.22
CA LYS A 525 -25.19 8.53 -24.85
C LYS A 525 -25.58 7.74 -23.60
N ASP A 526 -25.25 6.46 -23.54
CA ASP A 526 -25.49 5.62 -22.37
C ASP A 526 -24.80 6.17 -21.12
N ALA A 527 -23.57 6.68 -21.24
CA ALA A 527 -22.87 7.36 -20.14
C ALA A 527 -23.60 8.62 -19.63
N LEU A 528 -24.25 9.38 -20.54
CA LEU A 528 -25.04 10.55 -20.18
C LEU A 528 -26.36 10.16 -19.52
N ASP A 529 -27.06 9.16 -20.06
CA ASP A 529 -28.35 8.66 -19.55
C ASP A 529 -28.19 8.07 -18.12
N ASN A 530 -27.01 7.53 -17.80
CA ASN A 530 -26.65 7.01 -16.48
C ASN A 530 -25.97 8.06 -15.57
N GLU A 531 -25.94 9.34 -15.93
CA GLU A 531 -25.36 10.45 -15.16
C GLU A 531 -23.91 10.18 -14.68
N VAL A 532 -23.10 9.54 -15.52
CA VAL A 532 -21.74 9.12 -15.16
C VAL A 532 -20.81 10.32 -14.98
N ASN A 533 -20.17 10.43 -13.81
CA ASN A 533 -19.26 11.53 -13.50
C ASN A 533 -18.01 11.58 -14.39
N ASN A 534 -17.49 10.43 -14.81
CA ASN A 534 -16.29 10.36 -15.66
C ASN A 534 -16.58 9.57 -16.94
N ILE A 535 -16.98 10.30 -17.96
CA ILE A 535 -17.36 9.75 -19.28
C ILE A 535 -16.18 9.04 -19.96
N GLU A 536 -14.94 9.56 -19.83
CA GLU A 536 -13.74 8.90 -20.37
C GLU A 536 -13.58 7.51 -19.77
N ASP A 537 -13.63 7.41 -18.45
CA ASP A 537 -13.47 6.13 -17.73
C ASP A 537 -14.56 5.13 -18.12
N TYR A 538 -15.78 5.62 -18.20
CA TYR A 538 -16.92 4.79 -18.57
C TYR A 538 -16.74 4.15 -19.96
N ILE A 539 -16.50 4.97 -20.97
CA ILE A 539 -16.34 4.50 -22.36
C ILE A 539 -15.12 3.57 -22.47
N MET A 540 -13.96 4.00 -21.94
CA MET A 540 -12.74 3.22 -22.07
C MET A 540 -12.83 1.87 -21.37
N THR A 541 -13.51 1.79 -20.22
CA THR A 541 -13.77 0.53 -19.51
C THR A 541 -14.70 -0.38 -20.29
N HIS A 542 -15.77 0.15 -20.89
CA HIS A 542 -16.66 -0.60 -21.77
C HIS A 542 -15.95 -1.17 -23.00
N LEU A 543 -14.93 -0.45 -23.49
CA LEU A 543 -14.09 -0.92 -24.58
C LEU A 543 -13.05 -1.96 -24.14
N GLY A 544 -13.02 -2.35 -22.87
CA GLY A 544 -12.07 -3.30 -22.29
C GLY A 544 -10.66 -2.74 -22.08
N ALA A 545 -10.49 -1.42 -22.18
CA ALA A 545 -9.24 -0.76 -21.85
C ALA A 545 -9.02 -0.66 -20.33
N LYS A 546 -7.78 -0.65 -19.88
CA LYS A 546 -7.39 -0.62 -18.48
C LYS A 546 -6.46 0.57 -18.22
N LYS A 547 -6.61 1.22 -17.07
CA LYS A 547 -5.69 2.28 -16.66
C LYS A 547 -4.40 1.72 -16.08
N VAL A 548 -3.28 2.31 -16.50
CA VAL A 548 -1.97 2.13 -15.86
C VAL A 548 -1.58 3.46 -15.23
N TYR A 549 -1.50 3.50 -13.90
CA TYR A 549 -1.14 4.70 -13.15
C TYR A 549 0.37 4.84 -13.02
N ARG A 550 0.85 6.08 -13.11
CA ARG A 550 2.26 6.49 -13.01
C ARG A 550 2.54 7.19 -11.67
N ALA A 551 3.80 7.56 -11.42
CA ALA A 551 4.16 8.36 -10.25
C ALA A 551 3.60 9.81 -10.29
N GLY A 552 3.04 10.21 -11.42
CA GLY A 552 2.41 11.51 -11.58
C GLY A 552 3.38 12.66 -11.80
N ASN A 553 2.86 13.88 -11.67
CA ASN A 553 3.65 15.09 -11.81
C ASN A 553 3.60 15.94 -10.55
N THR A 554 4.72 16.55 -10.19
CA THR A 554 4.77 17.56 -9.14
C THR A 554 4.66 18.94 -9.77
N LYS A 555 3.71 19.75 -9.32
CA LYS A 555 3.51 21.15 -9.73
C LYS A 555 4.29 22.08 -8.83
N TRP A 556 4.97 23.01 -9.44
CA TRP A 556 5.85 23.99 -8.81
C TRP A 556 5.42 25.40 -9.14
N ILE A 557 5.44 26.30 -8.17
CA ILE A 557 5.06 27.70 -8.33
C ILE A 557 6.17 28.60 -7.81
N TRP A 558 6.66 29.47 -8.67
CA TRP A 558 7.48 30.62 -8.31
C TRP A 558 6.59 31.86 -8.27
N LYS A 559 6.76 32.69 -7.25
CA LYS A 559 6.09 34.00 -7.11
C LYS A 559 7.14 35.06 -6.87
N GLN A 560 6.92 36.23 -7.45
CA GLN A 560 7.73 37.42 -7.25
C GLN A 560 7.72 37.84 -5.77
#